data_f82a0da001892583891554c551ab0883
#
_entry.id   f82a0da001892583891554c551ab0883
#
_cell.length_a   1.000
_cell.length_b   1.000
_cell.length_c   1.000
_cell.angle_alpha   90.00
_cell.angle_beta   90.00
_cell.angle_gamma   90.00
#
_symmetry.space_group_name_H-M   'P 1'
#
loop_
_entity.id
_entity.type
_entity.pdbx_description
1 polymer ?
#
loop_
_entity_poly.entity_id
_entity_poly.type
_entity_poly.pdbx_seq_one_letter_code
_entity_poly.pdbx_strand_id
1 'polypeptide(L)'
;GTLDIEESDTDEVTVKVEKDQEKCKATVNDRVLKIEDTREKGIKGHNYHVLLLIPKGMEFDQIKIDNDAGTVDAHDTTLKAQNINFKVSAGEIMAERLETEKLKLRVGAGNADIDELKTSDADLTCGVGNIDVKLTGTEKDYNYQVSCGVGNISINDQDFSSLGKDKTVDHGAKKEIRLDCGVGNIT
;
A
#
# COMPACT_ATOMS: atom_id res chain seq x y z
N GLY A 1 7.06 -7.01 -12.35
CA GLY A 1 6.38 -6.08 -13.25
C GLY A 1 5.94 -4.81 -12.57
N THR A 2 5.36 -3.89 -13.33
CA THR A 2 4.86 -2.62 -12.82
C THR A 2 3.35 -2.58 -12.99
N LEU A 3 2.65 -2.11 -11.95
CA LEU A 3 1.24 -1.76 -11.99
C LEU A 3 1.14 -0.25 -11.75
N ASP A 4 0.75 0.49 -12.78
CA ASP A 4 0.43 1.91 -12.67
C ASP A 4 -1.08 2.08 -12.55
N ILE A 5 -1.51 2.93 -11.63
CA ILE A 5 -2.91 3.26 -11.39
C ILE A 5 -3.06 4.76 -11.54
N GLU A 6 -3.88 5.18 -12.51
CA GLU A 6 -4.10 6.58 -12.84
C GLU A 6 -5.60 6.91 -12.85
N GLU A 7 -5.92 8.16 -12.56
CA GLU A 7 -7.28 8.66 -12.77
C GLU A 7 -7.56 8.92 -14.25
N SER A 8 -8.80 8.70 -14.65
CA SER A 8 -9.29 9.03 -16.00
C SER A 8 -10.57 9.83 -15.93
N ASP A 9 -10.78 10.66 -16.97
CA ASP A 9 -12.02 11.42 -17.14
C ASP A 9 -13.17 10.59 -17.76
N THR A 10 -12.96 9.29 -17.95
CA THR A 10 -13.98 8.36 -18.45
C THR A 10 -14.76 7.73 -17.31
N ASP A 11 -15.99 7.31 -17.55
CA ASP A 11 -16.83 6.62 -16.55
C ASP A 11 -16.53 5.11 -16.45
N GLU A 12 -15.53 4.61 -17.18
CA GLU A 12 -15.22 3.19 -17.26
C GLU A 12 -13.81 2.89 -16.73
N VAL A 13 -13.70 1.81 -15.96
CA VAL A 13 -12.41 1.26 -15.58
C VAL A 13 -11.76 0.57 -16.78
N THR A 14 -10.54 0.97 -17.12
CA THR A 14 -9.79 0.42 -18.26
C THR A 14 -8.50 -0.22 -17.80
N VAL A 15 -8.22 -1.43 -18.28
CA VAL A 15 -6.95 -2.13 -18.07
C VAL A 15 -6.21 -2.20 -19.40
N LYS A 16 -5.00 -1.64 -19.43
CA LYS A 16 -4.07 -1.74 -20.57
C LYS A 16 -2.86 -2.55 -20.14
N VAL A 17 -2.50 -3.56 -20.90
CA VAL A 17 -1.31 -4.37 -20.66
C VAL A 17 -0.33 -4.09 -21.80
N GLU A 18 0.82 -3.54 -21.46
CA GLU A 18 1.93 -3.35 -22.37
C GLU A 18 2.90 -4.52 -22.21
N LYS A 19 3.25 -5.15 -23.30
CA LYS A 19 4.11 -6.35 -23.37
C LYS A 19 3.49 -7.59 -22.67
N ASP A 20 3.69 -8.73 -23.30
CA ASP A 20 3.25 -10.04 -22.78
C ASP A 20 1.76 -10.11 -22.39
N GLN A 21 0.86 -9.45 -23.16
CA GLN A 21 -0.59 -9.43 -22.92
C GLN A 21 -1.20 -10.82 -22.70
N GLU A 22 -0.62 -11.85 -23.31
CA GLU A 22 -1.06 -13.25 -23.16
C GLU A 22 -0.84 -13.79 -21.73
N LYS A 23 0.00 -13.12 -20.94
CA LYS A 23 0.38 -13.53 -19.57
C LYS A 23 -0.33 -12.75 -18.47
N CYS A 24 -1.07 -11.74 -18.84
CA CYS A 24 -1.89 -10.96 -17.91
C CYS A 24 -3.37 -11.15 -18.26
N LYS A 25 -4.16 -11.60 -17.31
CA LYS A 25 -5.58 -11.81 -17.48
C LYS A 25 -6.37 -10.83 -16.62
N ALA A 26 -7.16 -9.99 -17.26
CA ALA A 26 -8.15 -9.13 -16.59
C ALA A 26 -9.55 -9.72 -16.77
N THR A 27 -10.28 -9.90 -15.68
CA THR A 27 -11.67 -10.40 -15.69
C THR A 27 -12.53 -9.60 -14.74
N VAL A 28 -13.78 -9.37 -15.11
CA VAL A 28 -14.79 -8.76 -14.26
C VAL A 28 -15.90 -9.77 -13.99
N ASN A 29 -16.11 -10.12 -12.73
CA ASN A 29 -17.22 -10.97 -12.28
C ASN A 29 -17.86 -10.35 -11.04
N ASP A 30 -19.17 -10.24 -11.01
CA ASP A 30 -19.93 -9.72 -9.87
C ASP A 30 -19.38 -8.39 -9.31
N ARG A 31 -19.06 -7.44 -10.20
CA ARG A 31 -18.44 -6.15 -9.86
C ARG A 31 -17.03 -6.24 -9.28
N VAL A 32 -16.37 -7.37 -9.39
CA VAL A 32 -14.97 -7.56 -8.99
C VAL A 32 -14.09 -7.56 -10.23
N LEU A 33 -13.23 -6.56 -10.37
CA LEU A 33 -12.13 -6.57 -11.33
C LEU A 33 -10.99 -7.40 -10.72
N LYS A 34 -10.56 -8.41 -11.46
CA LYS A 34 -9.41 -9.25 -11.11
C LYS A 34 -8.37 -9.15 -12.22
N ILE A 35 -7.17 -8.73 -11.86
CA ILE A 35 -6.00 -8.70 -12.74
C ILE A 35 -4.99 -9.72 -12.21
N GLU A 36 -4.61 -10.67 -13.02
CA GLU A 36 -3.73 -11.77 -12.63
C GLU A 36 -2.58 -11.94 -13.61
N ASP A 37 -1.39 -12.14 -13.07
CA ASP A 37 -0.28 -12.70 -13.80
C ASP A 37 -0.43 -14.22 -13.89
N THR A 38 -0.56 -14.74 -15.09
CA THR A 38 -0.78 -16.18 -15.35
C THR A 38 0.49 -16.94 -15.70
N ARG A 39 1.67 -16.34 -15.53
CA ARG A 39 2.95 -17.00 -15.81
C ARG A 39 3.23 -18.09 -14.79
N GLU A 40 3.91 -19.14 -15.25
CA GLU A 40 4.43 -20.16 -14.35
C GLU A 40 5.52 -19.59 -13.45
N LYS A 41 5.46 -19.93 -12.16
CA LYS A 41 6.47 -19.49 -11.18
C LYS A 41 7.86 -19.96 -11.61
N GLY A 42 8.82 -19.05 -11.71
CA GLY A 42 10.23 -19.35 -12.01
C GLY A 42 10.70 -18.93 -13.39
N ILE A 43 9.85 -18.40 -14.27
CA ILE A 43 10.29 -17.85 -15.55
C ILE A 43 10.92 -16.47 -15.31
N LYS A 44 12.24 -16.40 -15.50
CA LYS A 44 13.00 -15.15 -15.35
C LYS A 44 12.73 -14.21 -16.52
N GLY A 45 12.50 -12.94 -16.22
CA GLY A 45 12.90 -11.84 -17.09
C GLY A 45 11.92 -11.34 -18.12
N HIS A 46 10.66 -11.07 -17.75
CA HIS A 46 9.84 -10.13 -18.54
C HIS A 46 9.17 -9.15 -17.61
N ASN A 47 9.54 -7.88 -17.75
CA ASN A 47 8.84 -6.78 -17.08
C ASN A 47 7.60 -6.48 -17.91
N TYR A 48 6.44 -6.92 -17.45
CA TYR A 48 5.17 -6.44 -17.99
C TYR A 48 4.78 -5.15 -17.24
N HIS A 49 4.05 -4.33 -17.94
CA HIS A 49 3.52 -3.09 -17.44
C HIS A 49 2.00 -3.14 -17.60
N VAL A 50 1.30 -2.96 -16.51
CA VAL A 50 -0.16 -2.89 -16.46
C VAL A 50 -0.54 -1.48 -16.07
N LEU A 51 -1.29 -0.80 -16.92
CA LEU A 51 -1.90 0.48 -16.62
C LEU A 51 -3.38 0.26 -16.32
N LEU A 52 -3.78 0.60 -15.11
CA LEU A 52 -5.16 0.60 -14.64
C LEU A 52 -5.67 2.04 -14.59
N LEU A 53 -6.58 2.38 -15.47
CA LEU A 53 -7.27 3.67 -15.47
C LEU A 53 -8.57 3.54 -14.69
N ILE A 54 -8.75 4.36 -13.67
CA ILE A 54 -9.96 4.40 -12.85
C ILE A 54 -10.70 5.74 -13.02
N PRO A 55 -12.04 5.74 -13.06
CA PRO A 55 -12.81 6.97 -13.07
C PRO A 55 -12.47 7.85 -11.87
N LYS A 56 -12.33 9.15 -12.11
CA LYS A 56 -12.04 10.12 -11.07
C LYS A 56 -13.08 10.08 -9.95
N GLY A 57 -12.58 9.97 -8.70
CA GLY A 57 -13.42 9.92 -7.51
C GLY A 57 -14.19 8.61 -7.34
N MET A 58 -13.84 7.56 -8.06
CA MET A 58 -14.44 6.23 -7.88
C MET A 58 -14.13 5.67 -6.49
N GLU A 59 -15.16 5.11 -5.86
CA GLU A 59 -15.04 4.46 -4.55
C GLU A 59 -15.23 2.95 -4.68
N PHE A 60 -14.40 2.19 -3.96
CA PHE A 60 -14.41 0.73 -3.95
C PHE A 60 -14.83 0.20 -2.57
N ASP A 61 -15.45 -0.96 -2.54
CA ASP A 61 -15.63 -1.69 -1.27
C ASP A 61 -14.28 -2.23 -0.78
N GLN A 62 -13.48 -2.74 -1.72
CA GLN A 62 -12.16 -3.29 -1.41
C GLN A 62 -11.18 -3.12 -2.57
N ILE A 63 -9.95 -2.73 -2.22
CA ILE A 63 -8.78 -2.81 -3.11
C ILE A 63 -7.79 -3.80 -2.50
N LYS A 64 -7.43 -4.82 -3.26
CA LYS A 64 -6.41 -5.79 -2.85
C LYS A 64 -5.35 -5.90 -3.94
N ILE A 65 -4.10 -5.62 -3.56
CA ILE A 65 -2.94 -5.79 -4.42
C ILE A 65 -1.96 -6.75 -3.74
N ASP A 66 -1.59 -7.81 -4.44
CA ASP A 66 -0.57 -8.77 -4.01
C ASP A 66 0.48 -8.85 -5.13
N ASN A 67 1.65 -8.25 -4.89
CA ASN A 67 2.75 -8.17 -5.83
C ASN A 67 3.96 -8.90 -5.27
N ASP A 68 4.36 -10.00 -5.91
CA ASP A 68 5.53 -10.77 -5.47
C ASP A 68 6.83 -10.03 -5.74
N ALA A 69 6.93 -9.30 -6.88
CA ALA A 69 8.13 -8.52 -7.21
C ALA A 69 7.82 -7.41 -8.22
N GLY A 70 8.24 -6.19 -7.91
CA GLY A 70 8.11 -5.04 -8.80
C GLY A 70 7.52 -3.81 -8.10
N THR A 71 6.93 -2.93 -8.90
CA THR A 71 6.42 -1.63 -8.43
C THR A 71 4.90 -1.57 -8.57
N VAL A 72 4.26 -0.97 -7.59
CA VAL A 72 2.88 -0.48 -7.66
C VAL A 72 2.94 1.03 -7.54
N ASP A 73 2.54 1.73 -8.59
CA ASP A 73 2.55 3.19 -8.66
C ASP A 73 1.12 3.73 -8.76
N ALA A 74 0.73 4.54 -7.78
CA ALA A 74 -0.54 5.23 -7.69
C ALA A 74 -0.32 6.71 -7.28
N HIS A 75 0.76 7.33 -7.79
CA HIS A 75 1.10 8.72 -7.45
C HIS A 75 0.15 9.74 -8.08
N ASP A 76 -0.47 9.40 -9.20
CA ASP A 76 -1.36 10.31 -9.94
C ASP A 76 -2.85 10.01 -9.65
N THR A 77 -3.16 9.47 -8.47
CA THR A 77 -4.54 9.13 -8.15
C THR A 77 -4.85 9.12 -6.65
N THR A 78 -6.11 9.38 -6.33
CA THR A 78 -6.67 9.13 -5.01
C THR A 78 -7.39 7.78 -4.99
N LEU A 79 -6.86 6.82 -4.27
CA LEU A 79 -7.51 5.53 -4.09
C LEU A 79 -8.45 5.57 -2.89
N LYS A 80 -9.75 5.39 -3.15
CA LYS A 80 -10.80 5.38 -2.12
C LYS A 80 -11.43 4.00 -2.00
N ALA A 81 -11.39 3.42 -0.80
CA ALA A 81 -12.06 2.15 -0.53
C ALA A 81 -12.40 2.01 0.96
N GLN A 82 -13.38 1.17 1.31
CA GLN A 82 -13.59 0.82 2.71
C GLN A 82 -12.40 0.05 3.27
N ASN A 83 -11.84 -0.88 2.46
CA ASN A 83 -10.67 -1.66 2.87
C ASN A 83 -9.61 -1.65 1.77
N ILE A 84 -8.37 -1.32 2.13
CA ILE A 84 -7.21 -1.41 1.25
C ILE A 84 -6.22 -2.43 1.84
N ASN A 85 -5.82 -3.40 1.03
CA ASN A 85 -4.84 -4.42 1.41
C ASN A 85 -3.74 -4.49 0.35
N PHE A 86 -2.59 -3.93 0.65
CA PHE A 86 -1.41 -3.96 -0.19
C PHE A 86 -0.37 -4.91 0.38
N LYS A 87 0.10 -5.83 -0.43
CA LYS A 87 1.21 -6.71 -0.11
C LYS A 87 2.21 -6.69 -1.24
N VAL A 88 3.45 -6.34 -0.92
CA VAL A 88 4.59 -6.45 -1.83
C VAL A 88 5.65 -7.30 -1.16
N SER A 89 6.00 -8.43 -1.80
CA SER A 89 7.01 -9.33 -1.22
C SER A 89 8.42 -8.80 -1.45
N ALA A 90 8.70 -8.24 -2.66
CA ALA A 90 9.96 -7.56 -2.96
C ALA A 90 9.72 -6.42 -3.95
N GLY A 91 9.97 -5.18 -3.57
CA GLY A 91 9.77 -4.04 -4.46
C GLY A 91 9.25 -2.79 -3.78
N GLU A 92 8.39 -2.05 -4.45
CA GLU A 92 7.99 -0.72 -4.04
C GLU A 92 6.49 -0.47 -4.21
N ILE A 93 5.92 0.27 -3.26
CA ILE A 93 4.58 0.86 -3.38
C ILE A 93 4.73 2.36 -3.26
N MET A 94 4.15 3.09 -4.19
CA MET A 94 4.06 4.54 -4.17
C MET A 94 2.60 4.95 -4.34
N ALA A 95 2.10 5.82 -3.48
CA ALA A 95 0.74 6.31 -3.58
C ALA A 95 0.66 7.78 -3.12
N GLU A 96 -0.01 8.61 -3.92
CA GLU A 96 -0.25 10.01 -3.54
C GLU A 96 -1.24 10.09 -2.37
N ARG A 97 -2.43 9.51 -2.55
CA ARG A 97 -3.48 9.58 -1.53
C ARG A 97 -4.27 8.29 -1.40
N LEU A 98 -4.35 7.80 -0.16
CA LEU A 98 -5.23 6.70 0.21
C LEU A 98 -6.30 7.18 1.19
N GLU A 99 -7.57 6.97 0.85
CA GLU A 99 -8.71 7.21 1.74
C GLU A 99 -9.40 5.88 2.04
N THR A 100 -9.35 5.42 3.30
CA THR A 100 -9.89 4.11 3.65
C THR A 100 -10.30 4.05 5.13
N GLU A 101 -11.23 3.17 5.46
CA GLU A 101 -11.50 2.86 6.86
C GLU A 101 -10.39 1.99 7.45
N LYS A 102 -9.92 1.00 6.65
CA LYS A 102 -8.87 0.07 7.09
C LYS A 102 -7.79 -0.11 6.03
N LEU A 103 -6.56 0.20 6.40
CA LEU A 103 -5.37 -0.07 5.60
C LEU A 103 -4.59 -1.25 6.20
N LYS A 104 -4.24 -2.21 5.34
CA LYS A 104 -3.25 -3.22 5.64
C LYS A 104 -2.15 -3.16 4.61
N LEU A 105 -0.96 -2.76 5.03
CA LEU A 105 0.22 -2.62 4.17
C LEU A 105 1.32 -3.55 4.65
N ARG A 106 1.80 -4.43 3.78
CA ARG A 106 2.89 -5.35 4.07
C ARG A 106 3.97 -5.27 3.01
N VAL A 107 5.15 -4.91 3.43
CA VAL A 107 6.36 -4.92 2.59
C VAL A 107 7.30 -5.97 3.14
N GLY A 108 7.61 -6.99 2.35
CA GLY A 108 8.56 -8.04 2.73
C GLY A 108 10.00 -7.52 2.69
N ALA A 109 10.44 -7.06 1.52
CA ALA A 109 11.73 -6.40 1.31
C ALA A 109 11.56 -5.25 0.31
N GLY A 110 11.80 -4.01 0.71
CA GLY A 110 11.64 -2.83 -0.16
C GLY A 110 11.04 -1.64 0.55
N ASN A 111 10.30 -0.81 -0.18
CA ASN A 111 9.80 0.44 0.33
C ASN A 111 8.30 0.62 0.09
N ALA A 112 7.67 1.40 0.95
CA ALA A 112 6.35 1.96 0.70
C ALA A 112 6.37 3.44 1.04
N ASP A 113 5.85 4.25 0.12
CA ASP A 113 5.74 5.69 0.23
C ASP A 113 4.27 6.10 -0.01
N ILE A 114 3.66 6.73 0.99
CA ILE A 114 2.28 7.20 0.93
C ILE A 114 2.26 8.66 1.37
N ASP A 115 2.07 9.56 0.41
CA ASP A 115 2.11 11.01 0.66
C ASP A 115 0.97 11.50 1.54
N GLU A 116 -0.22 10.88 1.45
CA GLU A 116 -1.33 11.22 2.31
C GLU A 116 -2.22 9.99 2.60
N LEU A 117 -2.31 9.63 3.88
CA LEU A 117 -3.18 8.55 4.35
C LEU A 117 -4.29 9.10 5.26
N LYS A 118 -5.53 8.95 4.82
CA LYS A 118 -6.73 9.18 5.63
C LYS A 118 -7.34 7.84 5.98
N THR A 119 -7.24 7.45 7.25
CA THR A 119 -7.73 6.15 7.71
C THR A 119 -8.26 6.21 9.14
N SER A 120 -9.01 5.18 9.51
CA SER A 120 -9.42 4.95 10.90
C SER A 120 -8.56 3.87 11.57
N ASP A 121 -8.07 2.89 10.81
CA ASP A 121 -7.26 1.77 11.29
C ASP A 121 -6.18 1.45 10.25
N ALA A 122 -4.92 1.38 10.65
CA ALA A 122 -3.83 0.96 9.78
C ALA A 122 -2.92 -0.07 10.47
N ASP A 123 -2.58 -1.10 9.71
CA ASP A 123 -1.60 -2.16 10.07
C ASP A 123 -0.47 -2.13 9.03
N LEU A 124 0.66 -1.51 9.39
CA LEU A 124 1.81 -1.29 8.53
C LEU A 124 2.95 -2.21 8.98
N THR A 125 3.34 -3.14 8.13
CA THR A 125 4.40 -4.11 8.41
C THR A 125 5.52 -4.00 7.39
N CYS A 126 6.75 -3.81 7.84
CA CYS A 126 7.95 -3.86 7.03
C CYS A 126 8.89 -4.96 7.53
N GLY A 127 9.20 -5.94 6.69
CA GLY A 127 10.19 -6.96 7.01
C GLY A 127 11.61 -6.40 6.96
N VAL A 128 12.04 -5.92 5.80
CA VAL A 128 13.34 -5.26 5.57
C VAL A 128 13.15 -4.10 4.61
N GLY A 129 13.39 -2.87 5.05
CA GLY A 129 13.26 -1.67 4.22
C GLY A 129 12.60 -0.51 4.93
N ASN A 130 11.86 0.31 4.19
CA ASN A 130 11.28 1.53 4.75
C ASN A 130 9.78 1.64 4.41
N ILE A 131 9.04 2.21 5.35
CA ILE A 131 7.68 2.68 5.14
C ILE A 131 7.66 4.16 5.53
N ASP A 132 7.30 5.02 4.59
CA ASP A 132 7.08 6.45 4.80
C ASP A 132 5.60 6.76 4.56
N VAL A 133 4.92 7.29 5.59
CA VAL A 133 3.48 7.53 5.52
C VAL A 133 3.10 8.80 6.25
N LYS A 134 2.49 9.74 5.54
CA LYS A 134 1.93 10.96 6.14
C LYS A 134 0.45 10.76 6.48
N LEU A 135 0.15 10.72 7.77
CA LEU A 135 -1.24 10.62 8.25
C LEU A 135 -1.94 11.98 8.17
N THR A 136 -3.22 11.97 7.77
CA THR A 136 -4.05 13.17 7.85
C THR A 136 -4.47 13.46 9.29
N GLY A 137 -4.54 14.72 9.66
CA GLY A 137 -4.94 15.14 11.01
C GLY A 137 -3.74 15.39 11.93
N THR A 138 -3.94 15.21 13.22
CA THR A 138 -2.91 15.43 14.24
C THR A 138 -2.53 14.11 14.91
N GLU A 139 -1.36 14.06 15.55
CA GLU A 139 -0.91 12.91 16.30
C GLU A 139 -1.95 12.41 17.33
N LYS A 140 -2.65 13.35 17.98
CA LYS A 140 -3.67 13.04 19.01
C LYS A 140 -4.96 12.42 18.47
N ASP A 141 -5.13 12.41 17.14
CA ASP A 141 -6.29 11.77 16.52
C ASP A 141 -6.16 10.26 16.45
N TYR A 142 -4.98 9.72 16.81
CA TYR A 142 -4.65 8.31 16.69
C TYR A 142 -4.04 7.75 17.99
N ASN A 143 -4.28 6.48 18.24
CA ASN A 143 -3.49 5.66 19.16
C ASN A 143 -2.46 4.87 18.34
N TYR A 144 -1.28 4.61 18.91
CA TYR A 144 -0.21 3.92 18.21
C TYR A 144 0.26 2.69 18.97
N GLN A 145 0.46 1.59 18.25
CA GLN A 145 1.17 0.41 18.70
C GLN A 145 2.39 0.23 17.81
N VAL A 146 3.59 0.30 18.39
CA VAL A 146 4.83 0.33 17.64
C VAL A 146 5.72 -0.81 18.09
N SER A 147 6.19 -1.62 17.13
CA SER A 147 7.16 -2.68 17.34
C SER A 147 8.32 -2.53 16.37
N CYS A 148 9.55 -2.53 16.85
CA CYS A 148 10.73 -2.42 16.00
C CYS A 148 11.82 -3.39 16.47
N GLY A 149 12.29 -4.24 15.55
CA GLY A 149 13.42 -5.12 15.79
C GLY A 149 14.75 -4.38 15.71
N VAL A 150 15.12 -3.88 14.54
CA VAL A 150 16.35 -3.11 14.30
C VAL A 150 16.06 -1.96 13.36
N GLY A 151 16.17 -0.74 13.82
CA GLY A 151 15.94 0.46 13.01
C GLY A 151 15.23 1.56 13.77
N ASN A 152 14.60 2.46 13.02
CA ASN A 152 13.97 3.62 13.60
C ASN A 152 12.47 3.63 13.27
N ILE A 153 11.67 4.01 14.26
CA ILE A 153 10.27 4.41 14.01
C ILE A 153 10.12 5.84 14.51
N SER A 154 9.68 6.71 13.65
CA SER A 154 9.41 8.12 13.94
C SER A 154 7.95 8.44 13.64
N ILE A 155 7.29 9.13 14.55
CA ILE A 155 5.93 9.62 14.35
C ILE A 155 5.95 11.10 14.69
N ASN A 156 5.70 11.97 13.70
CA ASN A 156 5.69 13.42 13.87
C ASN A 156 6.93 13.94 14.60
N ASP A 157 8.12 13.58 14.12
CA ASP A 157 9.43 13.96 14.70
C ASP A 157 9.72 13.37 16.10
N GLN A 158 8.81 12.58 16.67
CA GLN A 158 9.09 11.83 17.89
C GLN A 158 9.75 10.50 17.54
N ASP A 159 10.96 10.31 18.04
CA ASP A 159 11.73 9.10 17.85
C ASP A 159 11.26 8.01 18.83
N PHE A 160 10.76 6.92 18.26
CA PHE A 160 10.39 5.68 18.97
C PHE A 160 11.48 4.61 18.84
N SER A 161 12.66 5.01 18.38
CA SER A 161 13.81 4.13 18.17
C SER A 161 14.31 3.60 19.50
N SER A 162 13.96 2.38 19.81
CA SER A 162 14.63 1.63 20.88
C SER A 162 14.69 0.17 20.47
N LEU A 163 15.90 -0.36 20.37
CA LEU A 163 16.15 -1.76 20.08
C LEU A 163 15.25 -2.70 20.89
N GLY A 164 14.40 -3.45 20.21
CA GLY A 164 13.64 -4.56 20.78
C GLY A 164 12.57 -4.18 21.80
N LYS A 165 11.89 -3.06 21.66
CA LYS A 165 10.81 -2.66 22.57
C LYS A 165 9.52 -2.35 21.83
N ASP A 166 8.47 -3.00 22.27
CA ASP A 166 7.10 -2.62 21.93
C ASP A 166 6.72 -1.36 22.70
N LYS A 167 6.10 -0.41 22.02
CA LYS A 167 5.62 0.83 22.62
C LYS A 167 4.17 1.08 22.24
N THR A 168 3.37 1.48 23.20
CA THR A 168 2.00 1.89 22.99
C THR A 168 1.84 3.36 23.39
N VAL A 169 1.23 4.15 22.52
CA VAL A 169 0.86 5.53 22.79
C VAL A 169 -0.66 5.61 22.71
N ASP A 170 -1.30 5.90 23.84
CA ASP A 170 -2.75 6.00 23.94
C ASP A 170 -3.14 7.47 24.19
N HIS A 171 -3.79 8.06 23.21
CA HIS A 171 -4.35 9.41 23.27
C HIS A 171 -5.85 9.40 23.60
N GLY A 172 -6.45 8.23 23.84
CA GLY A 172 -7.90 8.06 23.97
C GLY A 172 -8.63 8.26 22.64
N ALA A 173 -7.93 8.16 21.53
CA ALA A 173 -8.48 8.31 20.18
C ALA A 173 -9.30 7.09 19.78
N LYS A 174 -10.17 7.28 18.75
CA LYS A 174 -10.92 6.16 18.17
C LYS A 174 -10.18 5.45 17.03
N LYS A 175 -9.12 6.08 16.53
CA LYS A 175 -8.32 5.60 15.40
C LYS A 175 -7.08 4.88 15.89
N GLU A 176 -6.71 3.79 15.26
CA GLU A 176 -5.58 2.95 15.66
C GLU A 176 -4.57 2.75 14.53
N ILE A 177 -3.29 2.94 14.83
CA ILE A 177 -2.18 2.70 13.92
C ILE A 177 -1.23 1.68 14.55
N ARG A 178 -1.02 0.55 13.86
CA ARG A 178 -0.02 -0.46 14.23
C ARG A 178 1.13 -0.41 13.26
N LEU A 179 2.33 -0.31 13.80
CA LEU A 179 3.58 -0.21 13.07
C LEU A 179 4.51 -1.34 13.52
N ASP A 180 4.88 -2.22 12.59
CA ASP A 180 5.78 -3.34 12.85
C ASP A 180 6.94 -3.30 11.85
N CYS A 181 8.16 -3.11 12.33
CA CYS A 181 9.36 -3.08 11.51
C CYS A 181 10.36 -4.14 11.98
N GLY A 182 10.70 -5.08 11.10
CA GLY A 182 11.76 -6.05 11.38
C GLY A 182 13.15 -5.41 11.36
N VAL A 183 13.57 -4.91 10.18
CA VAL A 183 14.84 -4.21 9.96
C VAL A 183 14.63 -3.05 9.01
N GLY A 184 14.77 -1.80 9.47
CA GLY A 184 14.60 -0.62 8.63
C GLY A 184 13.91 0.53 9.36
N ASN A 185 13.17 1.36 8.61
CA ASN A 185 12.55 2.54 9.19
C ASN A 185 11.07 2.62 8.84
N ILE A 186 10.29 3.17 9.78
CA ILE A 186 8.92 3.66 9.54
C ILE A 186 8.87 5.11 9.98
N THR A 187 8.43 5.98 9.07
CA THR A 187 8.34 7.42 9.30
C THR A 187 6.95 7.92 9.01
#